data_7ab094d4e285155aa73847afdac3dfa9
#
_entry.id   7ab094d4e285155aa73847afdac3dfa9
#
_cell.length_a   1.000
_cell.length_b   1.000
_cell.length_c   1.000
_cell.angle_alpha   90.00
_cell.angle_beta   90.00
_cell.angle_gamma   90.00
#
_symmetry.space_group_name_H-M   'P 1'
#
loop_
_entity.id
_entity.type
_entity.pdbx_description
1 polymer ?
#
loop_
_entity_poly.entity_id
_entity_poly.type
_entity_poly.pdbx_seq_one_letter_code
_entity_poly.pdbx_strand_id
1 'polypeptide(L)'
;MSEQDIKQIKQFLLYREYLSQVGSREAEEILRRSNNLPRLVADAYTQVESYSKMGRPVQIGVILTALKECKRVIHRDRVIAYRNEMIRTEFMRGASPKSLAIKYGITSMTVKTALGG
;
A
#
# COMPACT_ATOMS: atom_id res chain seq x y z
N MET A 1 8.56 10.66 -12.67
CA MET A 1 7.73 10.80 -11.45
C MET A 1 8.53 11.39 -10.31
N SER A 2 7.90 12.23 -9.49
CA SER A 2 8.55 12.79 -8.31
C SER A 2 8.70 11.74 -7.21
N GLU A 3 9.58 12.01 -6.24
CA GLU A 3 9.73 11.14 -5.06
C GLU A 3 8.40 11.02 -4.29
N GLN A 4 7.65 12.12 -4.22
CA GLN A 4 6.35 12.14 -3.55
C GLN A 4 5.36 11.22 -4.27
N ASP A 5 5.33 11.24 -5.60
CA ASP A 5 4.46 10.35 -6.38
C ASP A 5 4.81 8.89 -6.13
N ILE A 6 6.11 8.56 -6.10
CA ILE A 6 6.56 7.19 -5.83
C ILE A 6 6.13 6.74 -4.43
N LYS A 7 6.25 7.61 -3.43
CA LYS A 7 5.77 7.32 -2.07
C LYS A 7 4.27 7.04 -2.04
N GLN A 8 3.48 7.83 -2.75
CA GLN A 8 2.04 7.65 -2.82
C GLN A 8 1.66 6.33 -3.48
N ILE A 9 2.38 5.97 -4.55
CA ILE A 9 2.17 4.68 -5.23
C ILE A 9 2.46 3.52 -4.28
N LYS A 10 3.57 3.57 -3.55
CA LYS A 10 3.95 2.53 -2.59
C LYS A 10 2.93 2.41 -1.46
N GLN A 11 2.42 3.54 -0.98
CA GLN A 11 1.37 3.57 0.02
C GLN A 11 0.08 2.93 -0.50
N PHE A 12 -0.31 3.27 -1.73
CA PHE A 12 -1.48 2.66 -2.37
C PHE A 12 -1.32 1.15 -2.49
N LEU A 13 -0.16 0.68 -2.92
CA LEU A 13 0.10 -0.76 -3.06
C LEU A 13 0.02 -1.49 -1.71
N LEU A 14 0.45 -0.86 -0.63
CA LEU A 14 0.31 -1.41 0.71
C LEU A 14 -1.16 -1.57 1.10
N TYR A 15 -1.97 -0.55 0.89
CA TYR A 15 -3.41 -0.62 1.17
C TYR A 15 -4.09 -1.69 0.32
N ARG A 16 -3.69 -1.80 -0.95
CA ARG A 16 -4.22 -2.84 -1.84
C ARG A 16 -3.89 -4.24 -1.34
N GLU A 17 -2.64 -4.47 -0.93
CA GLU A 17 -2.24 -5.76 -0.34
C GLU A 17 -3.04 -6.06 0.92
N TYR A 18 -3.20 -5.08 1.78
CA TYR A 18 -3.99 -5.23 3.00
C TYR A 18 -5.41 -5.68 2.66
N LEU A 19 -6.05 -5.03 1.69
CA LEU A 19 -7.41 -5.37 1.26
C LEU A 19 -7.52 -6.81 0.74
N SER A 20 -6.47 -7.34 0.14
CA SER A 20 -6.47 -8.73 -0.36
C SER A 20 -6.43 -9.76 0.75
N GLN A 21 -6.12 -9.36 1.99
CA GLN A 21 -5.92 -10.27 3.11
C GLN A 21 -6.93 -10.13 4.24
N VAL A 22 -7.74 -9.10 4.22
CA VAL A 22 -8.75 -8.90 5.26
C VAL A 22 -9.77 -10.02 5.24
N GLY A 23 -10.27 -10.39 6.42
CA GLY A 23 -11.36 -11.36 6.52
C GLY A 23 -12.65 -10.84 5.92
N SER A 24 -13.58 -11.75 5.65
CA SER A 24 -14.86 -11.43 5.01
C SER A 24 -15.64 -10.35 5.76
N ARG A 25 -15.61 -10.41 7.08
CA ARG A 25 -16.36 -9.45 7.94
C ARG A 25 -15.86 -8.03 7.74
N GLU A 26 -14.54 -7.83 7.79
CA GLU A 26 -13.96 -6.51 7.59
C GLU A 26 -14.14 -6.04 6.14
N ALA A 27 -13.98 -6.95 5.18
CA ALA A 27 -14.23 -6.63 3.78
C ALA A 27 -15.65 -6.12 3.55
N GLU A 28 -16.65 -6.77 4.14
CA GLU A 28 -18.04 -6.34 4.05
C GLU A 28 -18.25 -4.96 4.68
N GLU A 29 -17.65 -4.69 5.82
CA GLU A 29 -17.74 -3.37 6.47
C GLU A 29 -17.14 -2.27 5.60
N ILE A 30 -15.98 -2.54 4.99
CA ILE A 30 -15.32 -1.60 4.10
C ILE A 30 -16.20 -1.31 2.89
N LEU A 31 -16.78 -2.34 2.28
CA LEU A 31 -17.67 -2.20 1.12
C LEU A 31 -18.93 -1.42 1.46
N ARG A 32 -19.45 -1.57 2.68
CA ARG A 32 -20.59 -0.79 3.16
C ARG A 32 -20.28 0.70 3.24
N ARG A 33 -19.05 1.04 3.61
CA ARG A 33 -18.60 2.43 3.71
C ARG A 33 -18.23 3.02 2.35
N SER A 34 -17.82 2.18 1.40
CA SER A 34 -17.41 2.61 0.07
C SER A 34 -17.64 1.48 -0.95
N ASN A 35 -18.80 1.50 -1.59
CA ASN A 35 -19.11 0.53 -2.64
C ASN A 35 -18.31 0.78 -3.92
N ASN A 36 -17.70 1.96 -4.07
CA ASN A 36 -16.84 2.31 -5.21
C ASN A 36 -15.40 1.86 -5.04
N LEU A 37 -15.01 1.43 -3.85
CA LEU A 37 -13.60 1.13 -3.55
C LEU A 37 -13.00 0.08 -4.49
N PRO A 38 -13.67 -1.06 -4.77
CA PRO A 38 -13.08 -2.06 -5.67
C PRO A 38 -12.75 -1.50 -7.05
N ARG A 39 -13.63 -0.66 -7.61
CA ARG A 39 -13.41 -0.03 -8.90
C ARG A 39 -12.25 0.96 -8.85
N LEU A 40 -12.21 1.81 -7.83
CA LEU A 40 -11.14 2.79 -7.66
C LEU A 40 -9.78 2.11 -7.52
N VAL A 41 -9.72 1.05 -6.73
CA VAL A 41 -8.47 0.28 -6.53
C VAL A 41 -8.05 -0.41 -7.82
N ALA A 42 -8.99 -1.01 -8.56
CA ALA A 42 -8.69 -1.67 -9.82
C ALA A 42 -8.16 -0.67 -10.87
N ASP A 43 -8.79 0.49 -11.00
CA ASP A 43 -8.36 1.54 -11.93
C ASP A 43 -6.96 2.04 -11.60
N ALA A 44 -6.71 2.28 -10.31
CA ALA A 44 -5.40 2.74 -9.85
C ALA A 44 -4.31 1.67 -10.10
N TYR A 45 -4.62 0.42 -9.85
CA TYR A 45 -3.66 -0.67 -10.08
C TYR A 45 -3.35 -0.83 -11.58
N THR A 46 -4.33 -0.61 -12.44
CA THR A 46 -4.12 -0.61 -13.90
C THR A 46 -3.08 0.44 -14.29
N GLN A 47 -3.09 1.62 -13.67
CA GLN A 47 -2.09 2.65 -13.90
C GLN A 47 -0.68 2.16 -13.53
N VAL A 48 -0.56 1.52 -12.36
CA VAL A 48 0.73 0.98 -11.89
C VAL A 48 1.24 -0.09 -12.86
N GLU A 49 0.38 -1.02 -13.27
CA GLU A 49 0.75 -2.08 -14.20
C GLU A 49 1.16 -1.55 -15.56
N SER A 50 0.44 -0.57 -16.10
CA SER A 50 0.74 0.04 -17.40
C SER A 50 2.11 0.70 -17.40
N TYR A 51 2.47 1.36 -16.28
CA TYR A 51 3.80 1.95 -16.14
C TYR A 51 4.87 0.84 -16.06
N SER A 52 4.64 -0.17 -15.23
CA SER A 52 5.62 -1.24 -14.98
C SER A 52 5.86 -2.10 -16.22
N LYS A 53 4.81 -2.43 -16.96
CA LYS A 53 4.89 -3.35 -18.10
C LYS A 53 5.14 -2.67 -19.45
N MET A 54 4.63 -1.46 -19.62
CA MET A 54 4.62 -0.77 -20.92
C MET A 54 5.29 0.61 -20.89
N GLY A 55 5.78 1.03 -19.72
CA GLY A 55 6.42 2.33 -19.58
C GLY A 55 5.50 3.52 -19.80
N ARG A 56 4.19 3.33 -19.74
CA ARG A 56 3.23 4.41 -19.95
C ARG A 56 3.23 5.37 -18.76
N PRO A 57 3.07 6.68 -18.97
CA PRO A 57 3.00 7.64 -17.89
C PRO A 57 1.86 7.32 -16.93
N VAL A 58 2.12 7.42 -15.62
CA VAL A 58 1.13 7.18 -14.58
C VAL A 58 0.24 8.41 -14.45
N GLN A 59 -1.08 8.20 -14.47
CA GLN A 59 -2.04 9.24 -14.09
C GLN A 59 -2.15 9.23 -12.56
N ILE A 60 -1.29 9.99 -11.93
CA ILE A 60 -1.17 9.97 -10.45
C ILE A 60 -2.49 10.30 -9.75
N GLY A 61 -3.33 11.15 -10.35
CA GLY A 61 -4.62 11.51 -9.79
C GLY A 61 -5.54 10.31 -9.56
N VAL A 62 -5.48 9.30 -10.43
CA VAL A 62 -6.27 8.08 -10.28
C VAL A 62 -5.80 7.31 -9.05
N ILE A 63 -4.49 7.23 -8.84
CA ILE A 63 -3.91 6.54 -7.67
C ILE A 63 -4.23 7.30 -6.39
N LEU A 64 -4.11 8.62 -6.40
CA LEU A 64 -4.39 9.44 -5.23
C LEU A 64 -5.87 9.37 -4.83
N THR A 65 -6.77 9.30 -5.79
CA THR A 65 -8.20 9.14 -5.52
C THR A 65 -8.48 7.82 -4.81
N ALA A 66 -7.91 6.72 -5.31
CA ALA A 66 -8.05 5.40 -4.70
C ALA A 66 -7.42 5.37 -3.30
N LEU A 67 -6.23 5.94 -3.14
CA LEU A 67 -5.54 5.98 -1.85
C LEU A 67 -6.33 6.79 -0.83
N LYS A 68 -6.87 7.93 -1.22
CA LYS A 68 -7.70 8.76 -0.34
C LYS A 68 -8.93 7.99 0.15
N GLU A 69 -9.59 7.27 -0.73
CA GLU A 69 -10.76 6.47 -0.36
C GLU A 69 -10.37 5.31 0.55
N CYS A 70 -9.26 4.63 0.28
CA CYS A 70 -8.73 3.60 1.16
C CYS A 70 -8.50 4.14 2.58
N LYS A 71 -7.84 5.30 2.68
CA LYS A 71 -7.56 5.93 3.98
C LYS A 71 -8.84 6.33 4.73
N ARG A 72 -9.88 6.67 4.00
CA ARG A 72 -11.17 7.05 4.60
C ARG A 72 -11.88 5.88 5.26
N VAL A 73 -11.81 4.68 4.67
CA VAL A 73 -12.62 3.53 5.09
C VAL A 73 -11.84 2.41 5.79
N ILE A 74 -10.52 2.46 5.77
CA ILE A 74 -9.66 1.44 6.38
C ILE A 74 -8.91 2.06 7.56
N HIS A 75 -8.88 1.35 8.69
CA HIS A 75 -8.13 1.79 9.86
C HIS A 75 -6.63 1.79 9.57
N ARG A 76 -6.02 2.96 9.66
CA ARG A 76 -4.59 3.14 9.41
C ARG A 76 -3.74 2.22 10.29
N ASP A 77 -4.09 2.08 11.56
CA ASP A 77 -3.32 1.27 12.51
C ASP A 77 -3.26 -0.20 12.10
N ARG A 78 -4.33 -0.72 11.51
CA ARG A 78 -4.37 -2.09 11.01
C ARG A 78 -3.45 -2.29 9.81
N VAL A 79 -3.41 -1.30 8.92
CA VAL A 79 -2.51 -1.33 7.76
C VAL A 79 -1.06 -1.24 8.20
N ILE A 80 -0.76 -0.39 9.17
CA ILE A 80 0.60 -0.28 9.74
C ILE A 80 1.02 -1.59 10.42
N ALA A 81 0.13 -2.20 11.20
CA ALA A 81 0.41 -3.49 11.84
C ALA A 81 0.70 -4.57 10.79
N TYR A 82 -0.08 -4.63 9.73
CA TYR A 82 0.13 -5.54 8.63
C TYR A 82 1.50 -5.28 7.97
N ARG A 83 1.81 -4.02 7.65
CA ARG A 83 3.10 -3.64 7.07
C ARG A 83 4.26 -4.10 7.96
N ASN A 84 4.17 -3.83 9.25
CA ASN A 84 5.23 -4.17 10.19
C ASN A 84 5.43 -5.68 10.28
N GLU A 85 4.36 -6.44 10.23
CA GLU A 85 4.44 -7.90 10.19
C GLU A 85 5.13 -8.39 8.91
N MET A 86 4.80 -7.81 7.77
CA MET A 86 5.46 -8.14 6.50
C MET A 86 6.94 -7.76 6.52
N ILE A 87 7.28 -6.63 7.11
CA ILE A 87 8.68 -6.21 7.28
C ILE A 87 9.44 -7.25 8.10
N ARG A 88 8.89 -7.70 9.21
CA ARG A 88 9.52 -8.74 10.05
C ARG A 88 9.71 -10.04 9.27
N THR A 89 8.69 -10.45 8.54
CA THR A 89 8.74 -11.68 7.74
C THR A 89 9.82 -11.60 6.67
N GLU A 90 9.88 -10.51 5.92
CA GLU A 90 10.88 -10.34 4.87
C GLU A 90 12.29 -10.21 5.42
N PHE A 91 12.44 -9.54 6.56
CA PHE A 91 13.74 -9.46 7.26
C PHE A 91 14.24 -10.86 7.66
N MET A 92 13.34 -11.69 8.20
CA MET A 92 13.69 -13.08 8.55
C MET A 92 14.08 -13.92 7.35
N ARG A 93 13.64 -13.54 6.16
CA ARG A 93 13.99 -14.20 4.89
C ARG A 93 15.25 -13.62 4.25
N GLY A 94 15.91 -12.67 4.90
CA GLY A 94 17.17 -12.11 4.46
C GLY A 94 17.12 -10.73 3.82
N ALA A 95 15.95 -10.08 3.78
CA ALA A 95 15.86 -8.71 3.27
C ALA A 95 16.58 -7.74 4.20
N SER A 96 17.30 -6.77 3.64
CA SER A 96 18.00 -5.76 4.44
C SER A 96 17.03 -4.65 4.88
N PRO A 97 17.30 -3.99 6.02
CA PRO A 97 16.48 -2.84 6.43
C PRO A 97 16.41 -1.75 5.38
N LYS A 98 17.52 -1.52 4.65
CA LYS A 98 17.57 -0.52 3.59
C LYS A 98 16.62 -0.88 2.43
N SER A 99 16.63 -2.13 2.00
CA SER A 99 15.75 -2.58 0.91
C SER A 99 14.27 -2.51 1.32
N LEU A 100 13.98 -2.82 2.58
CA LEU A 100 12.62 -2.74 3.10
C LEU A 100 12.13 -1.30 3.19
N ALA A 101 13.00 -0.36 3.59
CA ALA A 101 12.68 1.06 3.59
C ALA A 101 12.31 1.55 2.19
N ILE A 102 13.09 1.14 1.19
CA ILE A 102 12.81 1.49 -0.21
C ILE A 102 11.50 0.87 -0.67
N LYS A 103 11.31 -0.41 -0.40
CA LYS A 103 10.11 -1.14 -0.84
C LYS A 103 8.82 -0.49 -0.33
N TYR A 104 8.79 -0.14 0.94
CA TYR A 104 7.58 0.41 1.57
C TYR A 104 7.50 1.94 1.54
N GLY A 105 8.53 2.61 1.02
CA GLY A 105 8.55 4.07 0.95
C GLY A 105 8.59 4.73 2.32
N ILE A 106 9.31 4.15 3.26
CA ILE A 106 9.46 4.62 4.65
C ILE A 106 10.94 4.81 4.98
N THR A 107 11.22 5.41 6.13
CA THR A 107 12.60 5.61 6.58
C THR A 107 13.18 4.33 7.19
N SER A 108 14.50 4.25 7.22
CA SER A 108 15.20 3.14 7.90
C SER A 108 14.87 3.09 9.39
N MET A 109 14.64 4.26 10.00
CA MET A 109 14.21 4.35 11.41
C MET A 109 12.86 3.64 11.60
N THR A 110 11.91 3.87 10.70
CA THR A 110 10.60 3.22 10.76
C THR A 110 10.75 1.70 10.61
N VAL A 111 11.63 1.23 9.73
CA VAL A 111 11.92 -0.21 9.59
C VAL A 111 12.47 -0.78 10.90
N LYS A 112 13.43 -0.09 11.52
CA LYS A 112 14.01 -0.53 12.81
C LYS A 112 12.95 -0.61 13.90
N THR A 113 12.05 0.36 13.95
CA THR A 113 10.94 0.35 14.90
C THR A 113 10.03 -0.86 14.66
N ALA A 114 9.73 -1.17 13.41
CA ALA A 114 8.91 -2.33 13.04
C ALA A 114 9.58 -3.65 13.44
N LEU A 115 10.92 -3.69 13.44
CA LEU A 115 11.69 -4.87 13.84
C LEU A 115 11.86 -4.99 15.37
N GLY A 116 11.33 -4.06 16.13
CA GLY A 116 11.36 -4.10 17.59
C GLY A 116 12.60 -3.52 18.21
N GLY A 117 13.37 -2.79 17.41
CA GLY A 117 14.62 -2.19 17.88
C GLY A 117 14.56 -0.69 18.00
#